data_3a09d53240f7dcc2dc4eb389c86569d0
#
_entry.id   3a09d53240f7dcc2dc4eb389c86569d0
#
_cell.length_a   1.000
_cell.length_b   1.000
_cell.length_c   1.000
_cell.angle_alpha   90.00
_cell.angle_beta   90.00
_cell.angle_gamma   90.00
#
_symmetry.space_group_name_H-M   'P 1'
#
loop_
_entity.id
_entity.type
_entity.pdbx_description
1 polymer ?
#
loop_
_entity_poly.entity_id
_entity_poly.type
_entity_poly.pdbx_seq_one_letter_code
_entity_poly.pdbx_strand_id
1 'polypeptide(L)'
;MNAKVKTMLALLLCANSLTYGQTPKDSVTIKGIVSDYDGNAIRNCSVMFQNSMFDVLFETKTDDEGQYQITVPKGKYSNIGAIDMNTYPHTMEPGMKTDDLRLEFWGWNVIADRDTTLNIKYHRMEAYGLHVFQIKGGVPTYQIYVRPMSLTRYLTNKNIINTQHKEDLSGIQQSATNNAAKCDNLAPTIDKAGIKVWVDGEEVAVLMKQQIKEYYEADEYGIAYYLTVAEPTKPSSLPYRVFKVELTDLENGDKGEAIYYLEKENYIENNSGK
;
A
#
# COMPACT_ATOMS: atom_id res chain seq x y z
N MET A 1 -26.28 60.16 -46.52
CA MET A 1 -25.11 59.37 -46.83
C MET A 1 -25.12 58.20 -45.87
N ASN A 2 -25.53 57.03 -46.32
CA ASN A 2 -25.82 55.87 -45.51
C ASN A 2 -24.72 54.79 -45.72
N ALA A 3 -24.05 54.41 -44.67
CA ALA A 3 -23.19 53.23 -44.67
C ALA A 3 -23.86 52.16 -43.86
N LYS A 4 -24.28 51.08 -44.51
CA LYS A 4 -24.83 49.89 -43.91
C LYS A 4 -23.67 49.03 -43.39
N VAL A 5 -23.58 48.87 -42.07
CA VAL A 5 -22.68 47.89 -41.45
C VAL A 5 -23.39 46.55 -41.46
N LYS A 6 -22.83 45.57 -42.19
CA LYS A 6 -23.24 44.15 -42.12
C LYS A 6 -22.51 43.47 -40.94
N THR A 7 -23.28 43.15 -39.93
CA THR A 7 -22.80 42.30 -38.82
C THR A 7 -22.78 40.86 -39.31
N MET A 8 -21.59 40.29 -39.43
CA MET A 8 -21.37 38.90 -39.76
C MET A 8 -21.25 38.12 -38.44
N LEU A 9 -22.32 37.38 -38.10
CA LEU A 9 -22.36 36.49 -36.94
C LEU A 9 -21.57 35.24 -37.29
N ALA A 10 -20.34 35.14 -36.77
CA ALA A 10 -19.56 33.90 -36.86
C ALA A 10 -20.00 32.96 -35.75
N LEU A 11 -20.75 31.91 -36.11
CA LEU A 11 -20.96 30.76 -35.20
C LEU A 11 -19.62 30.03 -35.02
N LEU A 12 -19.00 30.17 -33.85
CA LEU A 12 -17.96 29.25 -33.39
C LEU A 12 -18.65 27.98 -32.96
N LEU A 13 -18.64 26.96 -33.80
CA LEU A 13 -18.87 25.58 -33.42
C LEU A 13 -17.61 25.13 -32.61
N CYS A 14 -17.70 25.16 -31.26
CA CYS A 14 -16.77 24.41 -30.43
C CYS A 14 -17.04 22.92 -30.62
N ALA A 15 -16.34 22.33 -31.58
CA ALA A 15 -16.21 20.89 -31.62
C ALA A 15 -15.42 20.45 -30.41
N ASN A 16 -16.11 20.02 -29.34
CA ASN A 16 -15.50 19.23 -28.29
C ASN A 16 -15.06 17.89 -28.93
N SER A 17 -13.85 17.88 -29.46
CA SER A 17 -13.16 16.63 -29.76
C SER A 17 -12.90 15.94 -28.42
N LEU A 18 -13.78 14.98 -28.07
CA LEU A 18 -13.45 13.92 -27.15
C LEU A 18 -12.21 13.22 -27.73
N THR A 19 -11.04 13.68 -27.34
CA THR A 19 -9.82 12.87 -27.52
C THR A 19 -10.00 11.63 -26.66
N TYR A 20 -10.50 10.56 -27.28
CA TYR A 20 -10.24 9.22 -26.78
C TYR A 20 -8.72 9.11 -26.75
N GLY A 21 -8.15 9.32 -25.59
CA GLY A 21 -6.73 9.12 -25.38
C GLY A 21 -6.41 7.67 -25.77
N GLN A 22 -5.66 7.51 -26.85
CA GLN A 22 -5.10 6.20 -27.18
C GLN A 22 -4.30 5.76 -25.97
N THR A 23 -4.68 4.64 -25.38
CA THR A 23 -3.88 3.96 -24.34
C THR A 23 -2.44 3.86 -24.88
N PRO A 24 -1.44 4.35 -24.15
CA PRO A 24 -0.05 4.25 -24.61
C PRO A 24 0.23 2.80 -25.02
N LYS A 25 0.94 2.59 -26.14
CA LYS A 25 1.20 1.29 -26.76
C LYS A 25 1.87 0.28 -25.80
N ASP A 26 2.38 0.78 -24.66
CA ASP A 26 3.04 0.03 -23.60
C ASP A 26 2.38 0.28 -22.23
N SER A 27 1.08 0.12 -22.14
CA SER A 27 0.35 0.17 -20.86
C SER A 27 -0.19 -1.20 -20.48
N VAL A 28 -0.49 -1.34 -19.20
CA VAL A 28 -1.08 -2.53 -18.61
C VAL A 28 -2.27 -2.16 -17.75
N THR A 29 -3.19 -3.09 -17.62
CA THR A 29 -4.38 -2.92 -16.79
C THR A 29 -4.25 -3.76 -15.52
N ILE A 30 -4.36 -3.11 -14.38
CA ILE A 30 -4.46 -3.74 -13.08
C ILE A 30 -5.91 -3.60 -12.61
N LYS A 31 -6.50 -4.72 -12.22
CA LYS A 31 -7.88 -4.77 -11.75
C LYS A 31 -8.02 -5.70 -10.56
N GLY A 32 -9.08 -5.55 -9.79
CA GLY A 32 -9.33 -6.43 -8.65
C GLY A 32 -10.50 -5.94 -7.81
N ILE A 33 -10.58 -6.49 -6.61
CA ILE A 33 -11.58 -6.13 -5.61
C ILE A 33 -10.84 -5.67 -4.36
N VAL A 34 -11.32 -4.58 -3.75
CA VAL A 34 -10.90 -4.13 -2.43
C VAL A 34 -11.96 -4.55 -1.42
N SER A 35 -11.58 -5.29 -0.40
CA SER A 35 -12.49 -5.79 0.64
C SER A 35 -11.83 -5.80 2.01
N ASP A 36 -12.64 -5.92 3.06
CA ASP A 36 -12.15 -6.30 4.37
C ASP A 36 -11.96 -7.83 4.51
N TYR A 37 -11.60 -8.31 5.69
CA TYR A 37 -11.37 -9.73 5.96
C TYR A 37 -12.65 -10.54 6.18
N ASP A 38 -13.80 -9.88 6.33
CA ASP A 38 -15.13 -10.51 6.41
C ASP A 38 -15.77 -10.64 5.03
N GLY A 39 -15.12 -10.10 3.99
CA GLY A 39 -15.57 -10.15 2.61
C GLY A 39 -16.46 -8.97 2.22
N ASN A 40 -16.62 -7.96 3.08
CA ASN A 40 -17.37 -6.77 2.74
C ASN A 40 -16.56 -5.92 1.76
N ALA A 41 -17.20 -5.49 0.69
CA ALA A 41 -16.61 -4.59 -0.30
C ALA A 41 -16.28 -3.21 0.31
N ILE A 42 -15.13 -2.66 -0.02
CA ILE A 42 -14.78 -1.29 0.35
C ILE A 42 -15.01 -0.41 -0.88
N ARG A 43 -16.13 0.30 -0.87
CA ARG A 43 -16.55 1.20 -1.95
C ARG A 43 -15.88 2.56 -1.83
N ASN A 44 -15.76 3.28 -2.96
CA ASN A 44 -15.16 4.60 -3.05
C ASN A 44 -13.72 4.67 -2.50
N CYS A 45 -13.07 3.54 -2.40
CA CYS A 45 -11.66 3.41 -2.00
C CYS A 45 -10.77 3.91 -3.13
N SER A 46 -9.88 4.84 -2.85
CA SER A 46 -8.84 5.28 -3.79
C SER A 46 -7.77 4.21 -3.92
N VAL A 47 -7.53 3.74 -5.15
CA VAL A 47 -6.40 2.85 -5.49
C VAL A 47 -5.41 3.66 -6.32
N MET A 48 -4.20 3.85 -5.80
CA MET A 48 -3.24 4.83 -6.31
C MET A 48 -1.88 4.20 -6.58
N PHE A 49 -1.28 4.53 -7.73
CA PHE A 49 0.15 4.32 -7.98
C PHE A 49 0.92 5.59 -7.64
N GLN A 50 1.99 5.46 -6.89
CA GLN A 50 2.75 6.60 -6.37
C GLN A 50 4.25 6.46 -6.62
N ASN A 51 4.94 7.61 -6.62
CA ASN A 51 6.40 7.69 -6.65
C ASN A 51 6.99 7.56 -5.22
N SER A 52 8.31 7.68 -5.09
CA SER A 52 9.01 7.58 -3.81
C SER A 52 8.75 8.74 -2.83
N MET A 53 8.12 9.81 -3.30
CA MET A 53 7.70 10.96 -2.47
C MET A 53 6.22 10.88 -2.12
N PHE A 54 5.55 9.75 -2.42
CA PHE A 54 4.10 9.53 -2.28
C PHE A 54 3.22 10.45 -3.14
N ASP A 55 3.79 11.10 -4.17
CA ASP A 55 2.96 11.81 -5.14
C ASP A 55 2.15 10.80 -5.95
N VAL A 56 0.85 11.07 -6.09
CA VAL A 56 -0.06 10.24 -6.87
C VAL A 56 0.21 10.43 -8.36
N LEU A 57 0.59 9.34 -9.03
CA LEU A 57 0.84 9.31 -10.47
C LEU A 57 -0.41 8.89 -11.25
N PHE A 58 -1.12 7.90 -10.74
CA PHE A 58 -2.36 7.36 -11.32
C PHE A 58 -3.30 6.97 -10.19
N GLU A 59 -4.59 7.20 -10.37
CA GLU A 59 -5.62 6.90 -9.37
C GLU A 59 -6.89 6.40 -10.05
N THR A 60 -7.58 5.49 -9.38
CA THR A 60 -8.95 5.10 -9.65
C THR A 60 -9.68 4.88 -8.32
N LYS A 61 -11.00 4.74 -8.38
CA LYS A 61 -11.81 4.43 -7.21
C LYS A 61 -12.56 3.12 -7.41
N THR A 62 -12.83 2.44 -6.31
CA THR A 62 -13.69 1.27 -6.32
C THR A 62 -15.15 1.65 -6.49
N ASP A 63 -15.91 0.79 -7.15
CA ASP A 63 -17.36 0.84 -7.24
C ASP A 63 -18.06 0.31 -5.96
N ASP A 64 -19.39 0.15 -6.00
CA ASP A 64 -20.18 -0.31 -4.85
C ASP A 64 -19.88 -1.78 -4.48
N GLU A 65 -19.40 -2.59 -5.41
CA GLU A 65 -18.96 -3.97 -5.23
C GLU A 65 -17.46 -4.06 -4.85
N GLY A 66 -16.80 -2.92 -4.65
CA GLY A 66 -15.37 -2.83 -4.33
C GLY A 66 -14.46 -3.12 -5.52
N GLN A 67 -15.00 -3.21 -6.74
CA GLN A 67 -14.21 -3.49 -7.92
C GLN A 67 -13.46 -2.23 -8.39
N TYR A 68 -12.25 -2.43 -8.87
CA TYR A 68 -11.46 -1.35 -9.48
C TYR A 68 -10.74 -1.82 -10.73
N GLN A 69 -10.46 -0.87 -11.61
CA GLN A 69 -9.60 -1.05 -12.75
C GLN A 69 -8.82 0.22 -13.00
N ILE A 70 -7.52 0.08 -13.20
CA ILE A 70 -6.61 1.18 -13.52
C ILE A 70 -5.66 0.76 -14.64
N THR A 71 -5.46 1.63 -15.62
CA THR A 71 -4.49 1.41 -16.70
C THR A 71 -3.31 2.36 -16.50
N VAL A 72 -2.12 1.79 -16.43
CA VAL A 72 -0.87 2.52 -16.21
C VAL A 72 0.17 2.15 -17.25
N PRO A 73 1.13 3.02 -17.59
CA PRO A 73 2.30 2.65 -18.39
C PRO A 73 3.05 1.47 -17.76
N LYS A 74 3.62 0.59 -18.59
CA LYS A 74 4.54 -0.42 -18.10
C LYS A 74 5.71 0.24 -17.40
N GLY A 75 6.06 -0.28 -16.22
CA GLY A 75 7.15 0.29 -15.45
C GLY A 75 7.23 -0.20 -14.02
N LYS A 76 8.11 0.44 -13.27
CA LYS A 76 8.26 0.25 -11.83
C LYS A 76 7.71 1.45 -11.10
N TYR A 77 6.95 1.19 -10.07
CA TYR A 77 6.34 2.18 -9.20
C TYR A 77 6.80 1.94 -7.77
N SER A 78 7.04 3.01 -7.04
CA SER A 78 7.50 2.87 -5.64
C SER A 78 6.47 2.14 -4.80
N ASN A 79 5.20 2.48 -4.99
CA ASN A 79 4.12 1.77 -4.31
C ASN A 79 2.79 1.85 -5.07
N ILE A 80 1.87 0.95 -4.66
CA ILE A 80 0.44 1.03 -4.87
C ILE A 80 -0.23 1.09 -3.50
N GLY A 81 -1.07 2.09 -3.27
CA GLY A 81 -1.86 2.25 -2.05
C GLY A 81 -3.35 2.03 -2.30
N ALA A 82 -4.07 1.56 -1.28
CA ALA A 82 -5.52 1.57 -1.26
C ALA A 82 -6.03 2.13 0.07
N ILE A 83 -6.85 3.20 0.00
CA ILE A 83 -7.34 3.92 1.17
C ILE A 83 -8.75 4.47 0.93
N ASP A 84 -9.62 4.33 1.91
CA ASP A 84 -10.88 5.08 1.99
C ASP A 84 -10.72 6.23 2.99
N MET A 85 -10.53 7.43 2.47
CA MET A 85 -10.33 8.65 3.28
C MET A 85 -11.50 8.95 4.22
N ASN A 86 -12.72 8.43 3.95
CA ASN A 86 -13.87 8.66 4.81
C ASN A 86 -13.81 7.82 6.10
N THR A 87 -13.07 6.74 6.10
CA THR A 87 -12.90 5.84 7.26
C THR A 87 -11.51 5.90 7.86
N TYR A 88 -10.61 6.71 7.30
CA TYR A 88 -9.25 6.85 7.79
C TYR A 88 -9.18 7.72 9.07
N PRO A 89 -8.38 7.36 10.08
CA PRO A 89 -8.44 7.98 11.42
C PRO A 89 -8.24 9.49 11.49
N HIS A 90 -7.48 10.12 10.60
CA HIS A 90 -7.30 11.58 10.65
C HIS A 90 -8.46 12.40 10.06
N THR A 91 -9.43 11.72 9.47
CA THR A 91 -10.65 12.36 8.97
C THR A 91 -11.84 12.10 9.87
N MET A 92 -11.60 11.72 11.14
CA MET A 92 -12.68 11.45 12.10
C MET A 92 -13.61 12.65 12.23
N GLU A 93 -14.84 12.49 11.75
CA GLU A 93 -15.93 13.43 11.96
C GLU A 93 -16.62 13.19 13.31
N PRO A 94 -17.19 14.23 13.95
CA PRO A 94 -17.96 14.05 15.17
C PRO A 94 -19.11 13.07 14.98
N GLY A 95 -19.15 12.01 15.78
CA GLY A 95 -20.18 10.97 15.73
C GLY A 95 -19.81 9.73 14.90
N MET A 96 -18.66 9.70 14.23
CA MET A 96 -18.14 8.50 13.59
C MET A 96 -17.81 7.43 14.64
N LYS A 97 -18.22 6.20 14.39
CA LYS A 97 -17.92 5.07 15.26
C LYS A 97 -16.51 4.59 15.02
N THR A 98 -15.77 4.29 16.08
CA THR A 98 -14.41 3.74 15.97
C THR A 98 -14.37 2.41 15.23
N ASP A 99 -15.45 1.64 15.25
CA ASP A 99 -15.56 0.36 14.54
C ASP A 99 -15.64 0.52 13.01
N ASP A 100 -16.06 1.70 12.53
CA ASP A 100 -16.12 2.00 11.11
C ASP A 100 -14.76 2.45 10.55
N LEU A 101 -13.79 2.72 11.42
CA LEU A 101 -12.47 3.18 11.02
C LEU A 101 -11.61 2.04 10.44
N ARG A 102 -10.87 2.36 9.40
CA ARG A 102 -9.90 1.49 8.73
C ARG A 102 -8.59 2.22 8.51
N LEU A 103 -7.52 1.46 8.44
CA LEU A 103 -6.22 1.95 7.96
C LEU A 103 -6.14 1.82 6.43
N GLU A 104 -4.99 1.49 5.91
CA GLU A 104 -4.73 1.41 4.47
C GLU A 104 -3.95 0.16 4.10
N PHE A 105 -3.91 -0.13 2.80
CA PHE A 105 -3.09 -1.17 2.20
C PHE A 105 -1.91 -0.56 1.44
N TRP A 106 -0.77 -1.24 1.50
CA TRP A 106 0.43 -0.90 0.76
C TRP A 106 0.98 -2.07 -0.05
N GLY A 107 1.28 -1.80 -1.31
CA GLY A 107 2.12 -2.66 -2.13
C GLY A 107 3.38 -1.90 -2.54
N TRP A 108 4.55 -2.49 -2.32
CA TRP A 108 5.85 -1.84 -2.47
C TRP A 108 6.63 -2.39 -3.66
N ASN A 109 7.48 -1.53 -4.26
CA ASN A 109 8.36 -1.88 -5.38
C ASN A 109 7.61 -2.53 -6.55
N VAL A 110 6.45 -1.98 -6.89
CA VAL A 110 5.47 -2.59 -7.82
C VAL A 110 6.01 -2.64 -9.23
N ILE A 111 5.93 -3.83 -9.84
CA ILE A 111 6.30 -4.06 -11.25
C ILE A 111 5.03 -4.26 -12.07
N ALA A 112 4.68 -3.24 -12.86
CA ALA A 112 3.54 -3.24 -13.77
C ALA A 112 4.03 -3.59 -15.19
N ASP A 113 4.26 -4.86 -15.49
CA ASP A 113 4.78 -5.34 -16.80
C ASP A 113 3.73 -6.04 -17.64
N ARG A 114 2.60 -6.40 -17.06
CA ARG A 114 1.48 -7.14 -17.67
C ARG A 114 0.15 -6.86 -17.03
N ASP A 115 -0.94 -7.17 -17.72
CA ASP A 115 -2.27 -7.18 -17.15
C ASP A 115 -2.31 -8.12 -15.95
N THR A 116 -2.84 -7.63 -14.82
CA THR A 116 -2.78 -8.34 -13.54
C THR A 116 -4.08 -8.18 -12.77
N THR A 117 -4.51 -9.24 -12.09
CA THR A 117 -5.56 -9.15 -11.10
C THR A 117 -4.91 -9.07 -9.72
N LEU A 118 -5.16 -7.97 -9.01
CA LEU A 118 -4.69 -7.71 -7.66
C LEU A 118 -5.88 -7.45 -6.74
N ASN A 119 -6.31 -8.49 -6.02
CA ASN A 119 -7.30 -8.31 -4.96
C ASN A 119 -6.59 -7.80 -3.69
N ILE A 120 -7.15 -6.78 -3.08
CA ILE A 120 -6.59 -6.06 -1.93
C ILE A 120 -7.50 -6.31 -0.73
N LYS A 121 -6.90 -6.65 0.41
CA LYS A 121 -7.60 -6.72 1.69
C LYS A 121 -6.91 -5.80 2.70
N TYR A 122 -7.69 -4.97 3.36
CA TYR A 122 -7.22 -4.20 4.51
C TYR A 122 -8.34 -3.94 5.50
N HIS A 123 -8.00 -3.65 6.74
CA HIS A 123 -8.95 -3.33 7.79
C HIS A 123 -8.30 -2.47 8.85
N ARG A 124 -8.03 -3.01 10.04
CA ARG A 124 -7.60 -2.27 11.23
C ARG A 124 -6.13 -2.47 11.57
N MET A 125 -5.37 -3.14 10.71
CA MET A 125 -3.91 -3.23 10.83
C MET A 125 -3.27 -2.80 9.52
N GLU A 126 -2.24 -2.01 9.61
CA GLU A 126 -1.37 -1.66 8.51
C GLU A 126 -0.09 -2.50 8.59
N ALA A 127 0.32 -3.05 7.46
CA ALA A 127 1.62 -3.71 7.29
C ALA A 127 2.55 -2.76 6.52
N TYR A 128 3.09 -1.75 7.22
CA TYR A 128 3.83 -0.65 6.60
C TYR A 128 5.28 -1.00 6.30
N GLY A 129 5.82 -0.38 5.25
CA GLY A 129 7.26 -0.43 4.95
C GLY A 129 7.76 -1.83 4.64
N LEU A 130 6.89 -2.72 4.11
CA LEU A 130 7.30 -4.07 3.74
C LEU A 130 8.49 -4.02 2.80
N HIS A 131 9.59 -4.65 3.20
CA HIS A 131 10.78 -4.79 2.41
C HIS A 131 11.28 -6.23 2.44
N VAL A 132 11.64 -6.74 1.28
CA VAL A 132 12.11 -8.13 1.11
C VAL A 132 13.46 -8.14 0.42
N PHE A 133 14.36 -8.97 0.92
CA PHE A 133 15.66 -9.18 0.29
C PHE A 133 16.15 -10.62 0.50
N GLN A 134 17.15 -11.02 -0.25
CA GLN A 134 17.80 -12.30 -0.14
C GLN A 134 19.28 -12.11 0.17
N ILE A 135 19.81 -12.91 1.11
CA ILE A 135 21.24 -12.91 1.42
C ILE A 135 21.96 -13.77 0.40
N LYS A 136 22.85 -13.12 -0.37
CA LYS A 136 23.65 -13.78 -1.41
C LYS A 136 24.59 -14.82 -0.82
N GLY A 137 24.60 -16.03 -1.43
CA GLY A 137 25.46 -17.11 -0.94
C GLY A 137 25.05 -17.69 0.41
N GLY A 138 23.91 -17.27 0.96
CA GLY A 138 23.31 -17.84 2.16
C GLY A 138 22.46 -19.08 1.86
N VAL A 139 21.73 -19.52 2.87
CA VAL A 139 20.69 -20.56 2.70
C VAL A 139 19.55 -20.02 1.83
N PRO A 140 18.80 -20.90 1.13
CA PRO A 140 17.71 -20.52 0.23
C PRO A 140 16.49 -20.02 1.04
N THR A 141 16.58 -18.78 1.51
CA THR A 141 15.55 -18.10 2.31
C THR A 141 15.45 -16.63 1.91
N TYR A 142 14.31 -16.03 2.21
CA TYR A 142 14.12 -14.59 2.09
C TYR A 142 14.06 -13.94 3.47
N GLN A 143 14.54 -12.71 3.52
CA GLN A 143 14.47 -11.84 4.69
C GLN A 143 13.39 -10.80 4.46
N ILE A 144 12.57 -10.56 5.47
CA ILE A 144 11.43 -9.64 5.40
C ILE A 144 11.52 -8.68 6.59
N TYR A 145 11.42 -7.40 6.29
CA TYR A 145 11.14 -6.35 7.26
C TYR A 145 9.70 -5.86 7.06
N VAL A 146 8.95 -5.66 8.15
CA VAL A 146 7.62 -5.06 8.13
C VAL A 146 7.30 -4.40 9.45
N ARG A 147 6.65 -3.21 9.42
CA ARG A 147 6.16 -2.50 10.60
C ARG A 147 4.64 -2.71 10.73
N PRO A 148 4.16 -3.45 11.75
CA PRO A 148 2.75 -3.55 12.03
C PRO A 148 2.25 -2.33 12.82
N MET A 149 1.08 -1.80 12.44
CA MET A 149 0.40 -0.74 13.18
C MET A 149 -1.07 -1.10 13.36
N SER A 150 -1.47 -1.40 14.60
CA SER A 150 -2.85 -1.74 14.95
C SER A 150 -3.64 -0.49 15.29
N LEU A 151 -4.77 -0.29 14.62
CA LEU A 151 -5.68 0.82 14.86
C LEU A 151 -6.29 0.75 16.26
N THR A 152 -6.64 -0.45 16.74
CA THR A 152 -7.18 -0.64 18.09
C THR A 152 -6.16 -0.21 19.15
N ARG A 153 -4.86 -0.55 18.96
CA ARG A 153 -3.80 -0.09 19.85
C ARG A 153 -3.62 1.44 19.78
N TYR A 154 -3.66 2.00 18.58
CA TYR A 154 -3.61 3.44 18.38
C TYR A 154 -4.73 4.15 19.14
N LEU A 155 -5.98 3.72 18.98
CA LEU A 155 -7.15 4.34 19.61
C LEU A 155 -7.20 4.15 21.14
N THR A 156 -6.60 3.08 21.66
CA THR A 156 -6.53 2.84 23.11
C THR A 156 -5.36 3.54 23.79
N ASN A 157 -4.39 4.03 23.02
CA ASN A 157 -3.25 4.76 23.58
C ASN A 157 -3.65 6.19 23.95
N LYS A 158 -3.87 6.41 25.26
CA LYS A 158 -4.32 7.70 25.79
C LYS A 158 -3.38 8.88 25.50
N ASN A 159 -2.10 8.61 25.22
CA ASN A 159 -1.13 9.65 24.90
C ASN A 159 -1.34 10.23 23.50
N ILE A 160 -1.88 9.45 22.56
CA ILE A 160 -2.17 9.89 21.19
C ILE A 160 -3.46 10.71 21.15
N ILE A 161 -4.52 10.26 21.83
CA ILE A 161 -5.84 10.89 21.78
C ILE A 161 -5.81 12.32 22.35
N ASN A 162 -4.98 12.59 23.35
CA ASN A 162 -4.90 13.91 23.98
C ASN A 162 -4.15 14.97 23.15
N THR A 163 -3.40 14.59 22.14
CA THR A 163 -2.65 15.51 21.27
C THR A 163 -3.39 15.90 20.00
N GLN A 164 -4.30 15.08 19.51
CA GLN A 164 -5.06 15.33 18.27
C GLN A 164 -6.07 16.49 18.38
N HIS A 165 -6.47 16.90 19.58
CA HIS A 165 -7.44 17.99 19.76
C HIS A 165 -6.84 19.40 19.79
N LYS A 166 -5.54 19.56 19.55
CA LYS A 166 -4.86 20.85 19.78
C LYS A 166 -4.10 21.46 18.63
N GLU A 167 -3.92 20.78 17.49
CA GLU A 167 -3.02 21.29 16.45
C GLU A 167 -3.61 21.28 15.02
N ASP A 168 -3.37 22.39 14.34
CA ASP A 168 -3.61 22.67 12.94
C ASP A 168 -2.97 21.61 12.01
N LEU A 169 -3.62 21.31 10.88
CA LEU A 169 -3.23 20.25 9.94
C LEU A 169 -1.78 20.30 9.43
N SER A 170 -1.14 21.48 9.48
CA SER A 170 0.28 21.62 9.11
C SER A 170 1.25 21.03 10.15
N GLY A 171 0.81 20.85 11.41
CA GLY A 171 1.55 20.21 12.49
C GLY A 171 1.35 18.70 12.57
N ILE A 172 0.31 18.15 11.90
CA ILE A 172 -0.11 16.75 12.07
C ILE A 172 0.95 15.77 11.58
N GLN A 173 1.62 16.04 10.47
CA GLN A 173 2.62 15.14 9.92
C GLN A 173 3.85 15.03 10.84
N GLN A 174 4.26 16.14 11.44
CA GLN A 174 5.37 16.19 12.39
C GLN A 174 4.96 15.69 13.78
N SER A 175 3.73 16.01 14.21
CA SER A 175 3.16 15.52 15.47
C SER A 175 2.83 14.03 15.43
N ALA A 176 2.32 13.50 14.29
CA ALA A 176 2.09 12.08 14.12
C ALA A 176 3.40 11.28 14.15
N THR A 177 4.47 11.79 13.54
CA THR A 177 5.80 11.19 13.60
C THR A 177 6.34 11.19 15.03
N ASN A 178 6.26 12.32 15.73
CA ASN A 178 6.73 12.43 17.11
C ASN A 178 5.91 11.59 18.09
N ASN A 179 4.59 11.48 17.88
CA ASN A 179 3.73 10.69 18.76
C ASN A 179 3.81 9.18 18.46
N ALA A 180 3.96 8.79 17.20
CA ALA A 180 4.22 7.40 16.83
C ALA A 180 5.56 6.91 17.38
N ALA A 181 6.55 7.79 17.46
CA ALA A 181 7.85 7.49 18.04
C ALA A 181 7.80 7.19 19.54
N LYS A 182 6.86 7.80 20.26
CA LYS A 182 6.63 7.53 21.69
C LYS A 182 5.74 6.31 21.96
N CYS A 183 5.15 5.74 20.93
CA CYS A 183 4.20 4.65 21.02
C CYS A 183 4.81 3.35 20.52
N ASP A 184 5.68 2.74 21.30
CA ASP A 184 6.27 1.44 21.05
C ASP A 184 5.28 0.27 21.08
N ASN A 185 4.02 0.53 21.42
CA ASN A 185 2.95 -0.47 21.55
C ASN A 185 1.89 -0.45 20.43
N LEU A 186 2.11 0.21 19.31
CA LEU A 186 1.23 0.14 18.12
C LEU A 186 1.25 -1.24 17.46
N ALA A 187 2.34 -1.98 17.63
CA ALA A 187 2.48 -3.35 17.18
C ALA A 187 2.18 -4.34 18.31
N PRO A 188 1.53 -5.48 18.05
CA PRO A 188 1.53 -6.58 18.99
C PRO A 188 2.96 -7.09 19.27
N THR A 189 3.20 -7.68 20.41
CA THR A 189 4.45 -8.40 20.64
C THR A 189 4.55 -9.59 19.67
N ILE A 190 5.75 -10.00 19.31
CA ILE A 190 5.96 -10.99 18.24
C ILE A 190 5.32 -12.35 18.51
N ASP A 191 5.12 -12.73 19.75
CA ASP A 191 4.43 -13.94 20.21
C ASP A 191 2.90 -13.80 20.13
N LYS A 192 2.38 -12.54 20.10
CA LYS A 192 0.96 -12.21 19.92
C LYS A 192 0.64 -11.80 18.48
N ALA A 193 1.57 -11.93 17.58
CA ALA A 193 1.39 -11.65 16.16
C ALA A 193 1.13 -12.93 15.37
N GLY A 194 -0.04 -13.02 14.74
CA GLY A 194 -0.30 -13.97 13.66
C GLY A 194 0.38 -13.45 12.39
N ILE A 195 1.25 -14.26 11.78
CA ILE A 195 2.01 -13.88 10.59
C ILE A 195 1.88 -14.98 9.56
N LYS A 196 1.43 -14.63 8.35
CA LYS A 196 1.42 -15.51 7.19
C LYS A 196 2.14 -14.85 6.04
N VAL A 197 2.88 -15.63 5.27
CA VAL A 197 3.63 -15.15 4.11
C VAL A 197 3.35 -16.04 2.92
N TRP A 198 3.08 -15.41 1.78
CA TRP A 198 2.99 -16.08 0.49
C TRP A 198 4.05 -15.53 -0.45
N VAL A 199 4.61 -16.42 -1.26
CA VAL A 199 5.52 -16.08 -2.35
C VAL A 199 4.94 -16.63 -3.64
N ASP A 200 4.66 -15.76 -4.61
CA ASP A 200 4.01 -16.12 -5.88
C ASP A 200 2.69 -16.90 -5.68
N GLY A 201 1.95 -16.59 -4.59
CA GLY A 201 0.68 -17.22 -4.24
C GLY A 201 0.81 -18.55 -3.46
N GLU A 202 2.01 -19.04 -3.21
CA GLU A 202 2.27 -20.21 -2.35
C GLU A 202 2.55 -19.75 -0.91
N GLU A 203 1.80 -20.27 0.06
CA GLU A 203 2.09 -20.02 1.48
C GLU A 203 3.39 -20.71 1.86
N VAL A 204 4.33 -19.95 2.44
CA VAL A 204 5.66 -20.43 2.82
C VAL A 204 5.86 -20.41 4.32
N ALA A 205 6.72 -21.28 4.81
CA ALA A 205 7.02 -21.35 6.25
C ALA A 205 7.78 -20.11 6.72
N VAL A 206 7.32 -19.51 7.82
CA VAL A 206 8.07 -18.52 8.60
C VAL A 206 9.03 -19.29 9.51
N LEU A 207 10.31 -19.31 9.13
CA LEU A 207 11.35 -20.09 9.81
C LEU A 207 11.87 -19.38 11.07
N MET A 208 11.90 -18.06 11.04
CA MET A 208 12.28 -17.21 12.17
C MET A 208 11.45 -15.94 12.16
N LYS A 209 11.05 -15.50 13.34
CA LYS A 209 10.43 -14.20 13.56
C LYS A 209 11.06 -13.50 14.75
N GLN A 210 11.38 -12.24 14.58
CA GLN A 210 12.05 -11.43 15.59
C GLN A 210 11.41 -10.04 15.63
N GLN A 211 11.16 -9.56 16.85
CA GLN A 211 10.79 -8.16 17.08
C GLN A 211 12.06 -7.33 17.16
N ILE A 212 12.08 -6.22 16.44
CA ILE A 212 13.19 -5.27 16.44
C ILE A 212 12.68 -3.87 16.78
N LYS A 213 13.60 -3.02 17.26
CA LYS A 213 13.34 -1.60 17.49
C LYS A 213 13.76 -0.82 16.26
N GLU A 214 12.85 0.01 15.79
CA GLU A 214 13.13 0.99 14.74
C GLU A 214 13.23 2.37 15.40
N TYR A 215 14.42 2.95 15.38
CA TYR A 215 14.67 4.24 16.00
C TYR A 215 14.24 5.37 15.07
N TYR A 216 13.47 6.32 15.60
CA TYR A 216 13.05 7.54 14.91
C TYR A 216 13.90 8.72 15.30
N GLU A 217 14.09 8.92 16.60
CA GLU A 217 14.97 9.93 17.21
C GLU A 217 15.60 9.36 18.49
N ALA A 218 16.67 9.93 18.97
CA ALA A 218 17.45 9.62 20.18
C ALA A 218 16.97 8.41 21.00
N ASP A 219 15.93 8.58 21.85
CA ASP A 219 15.37 7.52 22.71
C ASP A 219 13.98 7.04 22.28
N GLU A 220 13.52 7.49 21.10
CA GLU A 220 12.20 7.15 20.58
C GLU A 220 12.29 6.05 19.52
N TYR A 221 11.50 4.99 19.66
CA TYR A 221 11.51 3.88 18.74
C TYR A 221 10.12 3.25 18.60
N GLY A 222 9.84 2.73 17.42
CA GLY A 222 8.71 1.85 17.16
C GLY A 222 9.14 0.40 17.11
N ILE A 223 8.16 -0.47 16.95
CA ILE A 223 8.37 -1.92 16.79
C ILE A 223 8.20 -2.30 15.33
N ALA A 224 9.16 -3.02 14.80
CA ALA A 224 9.07 -3.68 13.51
C ALA A 224 9.36 -5.18 13.68
N TYR A 225 9.00 -5.96 12.66
CA TYR A 225 9.32 -7.38 12.60
C TYR A 225 10.38 -7.65 11.55
N TYR A 226 11.29 -8.55 11.91
CA TYR A 226 12.24 -9.14 11.00
C TYR A 226 11.96 -10.63 10.91
N LEU A 227 11.71 -11.13 9.70
CA LEU A 227 11.32 -12.50 9.45
C LEU A 227 12.31 -13.16 8.51
N THR A 228 12.54 -14.46 8.73
CA THR A 228 13.17 -15.32 7.73
C THR A 228 12.12 -16.32 7.25
N VAL A 229 11.91 -16.40 5.94
CA VAL A 229 10.93 -17.30 5.33
C VAL A 229 11.57 -18.24 4.33
N ALA A 230 10.98 -19.42 4.15
CA ALA A 230 11.41 -20.40 3.18
C ALA A 230 11.18 -19.90 1.75
N GLU A 231 11.94 -20.42 0.79
CA GLU A 231 11.62 -20.28 -0.61
C GLU A 231 10.36 -21.08 -0.98
N PRO A 232 9.58 -20.63 -1.98
CA PRO A 232 8.46 -21.42 -2.50
C PRO A 232 8.99 -22.66 -3.23
N THR A 233 8.22 -23.75 -3.18
CA THR A 233 8.56 -25.00 -3.87
C THR A 233 8.27 -24.93 -5.36
N LYS A 234 7.32 -24.08 -5.77
CA LYS A 234 6.93 -23.92 -7.17
C LYS A 234 7.87 -22.97 -7.90
N PRO A 235 8.36 -23.37 -9.08
CA PRO A 235 9.14 -22.48 -9.93
C PRO A 235 8.26 -21.35 -10.47
N SER A 236 8.85 -20.16 -10.63
CA SER A 236 8.21 -19.03 -11.32
C SER A 236 9.08 -18.58 -12.47
N SER A 237 8.46 -18.40 -13.65
CA SER A 237 9.11 -17.88 -14.85
C SER A 237 9.21 -16.35 -14.86
N LEU A 238 8.59 -15.66 -13.91
CA LEU A 238 8.67 -14.21 -13.80
C LEU A 238 10.08 -13.78 -13.43
N PRO A 239 10.56 -12.61 -13.93
CA PRO A 239 11.85 -12.05 -13.54
C PRO A 239 11.85 -11.47 -12.11
N TYR A 240 10.77 -11.63 -11.39
CA TYR A 240 10.58 -11.19 -10.01
C TYR A 240 9.73 -12.19 -9.22
N ARG A 241 9.70 -12.02 -7.90
CA ARG A 241 8.80 -12.70 -6.98
C ARG A 241 7.80 -11.70 -6.40
N VAL A 242 6.59 -12.15 -6.14
CA VAL A 242 5.57 -11.35 -5.45
C VAL A 242 5.37 -11.93 -4.05
N PHE A 243 5.70 -11.14 -3.05
CA PHE A 243 5.50 -11.46 -1.64
C PHE A 243 4.20 -10.83 -1.16
N LYS A 244 3.44 -11.58 -0.38
CA LYS A 244 2.34 -11.05 0.42
C LYS A 244 2.58 -11.43 1.88
N VAL A 245 2.46 -10.45 2.76
CA VAL A 245 2.52 -10.64 4.21
C VAL A 245 1.17 -10.25 4.80
N GLU A 246 0.54 -11.15 5.53
CA GLU A 246 -0.66 -10.89 6.32
C GLU A 246 -0.29 -10.90 7.81
N LEU A 247 -0.71 -9.87 8.50
CA LEU A 247 -0.50 -9.67 9.93
C LEU A 247 -1.84 -9.70 10.66
N THR A 248 -1.84 -10.33 11.84
CA THR A 248 -3.00 -10.34 12.75
C THR A 248 -2.52 -10.05 14.16
N ASP A 249 -3.14 -9.10 14.83
CA ASP A 249 -3.02 -8.93 16.27
C ASP A 249 -3.91 -9.96 16.97
N LEU A 250 -3.35 -10.95 17.60
CA LEU A 250 -4.09 -12.05 18.26
C LEU A 250 -4.79 -11.62 19.55
N GLU A 251 -4.52 -10.40 20.06
CA GLU A 251 -5.16 -9.89 21.28
C GLU A 251 -6.44 -9.10 20.97
N ASN A 252 -6.51 -8.43 19.81
CA ASN A 252 -7.67 -7.59 19.47
C ASN A 252 -8.31 -7.94 18.11
N GLY A 253 -7.67 -8.80 17.31
CA GLY A 253 -8.19 -9.26 16.02
C GLY A 253 -7.92 -8.32 14.84
N ASP A 254 -7.21 -7.21 15.03
CA ASP A 254 -6.85 -6.32 13.92
C ASP A 254 -6.03 -7.08 12.86
N LYS A 255 -6.39 -6.90 11.58
CA LYS A 255 -5.74 -7.57 10.44
C LYS A 255 -5.37 -6.58 9.35
N GLY A 256 -4.27 -6.88 8.65
CA GLY A 256 -3.80 -6.15 7.49
C GLY A 256 -2.82 -6.95 6.67
N GLU A 257 -2.67 -6.58 5.40
CA GLU A 257 -1.70 -7.22 4.51
C GLU A 257 -0.92 -6.16 3.71
N ALA A 258 0.25 -6.56 3.24
CA ALA A 258 1.03 -5.79 2.27
C ALA A 258 1.62 -6.73 1.23
N ILE A 259 2.00 -6.15 0.09
CA ILE A 259 2.72 -6.88 -0.96
C ILE A 259 4.06 -6.21 -1.26
N TYR A 260 5.00 -7.00 -1.80
CA TYR A 260 6.31 -6.54 -2.25
C TYR A 260 6.74 -7.31 -3.50
N TYR A 261 7.29 -6.59 -4.48
CA TYR A 261 7.86 -7.20 -5.68
C TYR A 261 9.38 -7.21 -5.56
N LEU A 262 9.98 -8.41 -5.51
CA LEU A 262 11.42 -8.60 -5.44
C LEU A 262 11.93 -9.07 -6.80
N GLU A 263 12.75 -8.26 -7.45
CA GLU A 263 13.43 -8.66 -8.69
C GLU A 263 14.38 -9.82 -8.41
N LYS A 264 14.36 -10.84 -9.28
CA LYS A 264 15.38 -11.90 -9.28
C LYS A 264 16.67 -11.31 -9.82
N GLU A 265 17.74 -11.44 -9.05
CA GLU A 265 19.06 -11.04 -9.53
C GLU A 265 19.58 -12.10 -10.49
N ASN A 266 19.87 -11.70 -11.71
CA ASN A 266 20.61 -12.51 -12.66
C ASN A 266 22.11 -12.38 -12.34
N TYR A 267 22.64 -13.32 -11.53
CA TYR A 267 24.05 -13.29 -11.10
C TYR A 267 25.05 -13.61 -12.20
N ILE A 268 24.61 -14.15 -13.28
CA ILE A 268 25.47 -14.54 -14.38
C ILE A 268 24.88 -13.89 -15.62
N GLU A 269 25.19 -12.64 -15.87
CA GLU A 269 25.40 -12.28 -17.25
C GLU A 269 26.56 -13.13 -17.70
N ASN A 270 26.25 -14.13 -18.55
CA ASN A 270 27.26 -14.98 -19.16
C ASN A 270 28.24 -14.10 -19.94
N ASN A 271 29.29 -13.62 -19.30
CA ASN A 271 30.50 -13.18 -19.97
C ASN A 271 31.28 -14.37 -20.54
N SER A 272 30.60 -15.43 -20.96
CA SER A 272 31.17 -16.53 -21.74
C SER A 272 31.07 -16.26 -23.23
N GLY A 273 31.31 -15.03 -23.64
CA GLY A 273 31.29 -14.61 -25.01
C GLY A 273 32.47 -13.72 -25.30
N LYS A 274 33.70 -14.22 -25.15
CA LYS A 274 34.85 -13.85 -26.03
C LYS A 274 35.95 -14.86 -25.88
#